data_1e00b598385982b6c6955faceb68a26c
#
_entry.id   1e00b598385982b6c6955faceb68a26c
#
_cell.length_a   1.000
_cell.length_b   1.000
_cell.length_c   1.000
_cell.angle_alpha   90.00
_cell.angle_beta   90.00
_cell.angle_gamma   90.00
#
_symmetry.space_group_name_H-M   'P 1'
#
loop_
_entity.id
_entity.type
_entity.pdbx_description
1 polymer ?
#
loop_
_entity_poly.entity_id
_entity_poly.type
_entity_poly.pdbx_seq_one_letter_code
_entity_poly.pdbx_strand_id
1 'polypeptide(L)'
;MTTEQAINEDLKIQLGVGATLSVGSDAYAYYVAEILPNGVIGLYQPQAHFDDKHPWEGGEQVVPAFDPSIKSEMFIKRRYGTWWIVEKCGSPIRKFTSKWERLRFGNAVSYKDPSF
;
A
#
# COMPACT_ATOMS: atom_id res chain seq x y z
N MET A 1 -13.18 -9.32 14.74
CA MET A 1 -13.50 -7.99 14.16
C MET A 1 -15.02 -7.77 14.23
N THR A 2 -15.46 -6.62 14.74
CA THR A 2 -16.87 -6.26 14.74
C THR A 2 -17.32 -5.80 13.36
N THR A 3 -18.62 -5.79 13.10
CA THR A 3 -19.17 -5.28 11.84
C THR A 3 -18.80 -3.82 11.62
N GLU A 4 -18.79 -3.01 12.67
CA GLU A 4 -18.39 -1.60 12.57
C GLU A 4 -16.94 -1.43 12.16
N GLN A 5 -16.03 -2.24 12.69
CA GLN A 5 -14.62 -2.20 12.31
C GLN A 5 -14.42 -2.58 10.85
N ALA A 6 -15.15 -3.57 10.35
CA ALA A 6 -15.09 -3.96 8.95
C ALA A 6 -15.59 -2.83 8.03
N ILE A 7 -16.69 -2.18 8.38
CA ILE A 7 -17.23 -1.05 7.63
C ILE A 7 -16.25 0.13 7.63
N ASN A 8 -15.64 0.43 8.77
CA ASN A 8 -14.67 1.53 8.87
C ASN A 8 -13.43 1.27 8.03
N GLU A 9 -12.94 0.04 7.97
CA GLU A 9 -11.81 -0.31 7.10
C GLU A 9 -12.17 -0.13 5.63
N ASP A 10 -13.36 -0.58 5.22
CA ASP A 10 -13.81 -0.44 3.84
C ASP A 10 -13.96 1.02 3.43
N LEU A 11 -14.44 1.88 4.33
CA LEU A 11 -14.58 3.32 4.08
C LEU A 11 -13.25 4.03 3.91
N LYS A 12 -12.14 3.47 4.40
CA LYS A 12 -10.81 4.02 4.20
C LYS A 12 -10.24 3.72 2.83
N ILE A 13 -10.78 2.74 2.13
CA ILE A 13 -10.27 2.31 0.83
C ILE A 13 -11.04 3.06 -0.26
N GLN A 14 -10.49 4.18 -0.69
CA GLN A 14 -11.06 5.03 -1.73
C GLN A 14 -9.98 5.43 -2.71
N LEU A 15 -10.39 5.86 -3.90
CA LEU A 15 -9.44 6.38 -4.90
C LEU A 15 -8.60 7.52 -4.32
N GLY A 16 -7.31 7.44 -4.50
CA GLY A 16 -6.37 8.45 -4.02
C GLY A 16 -5.94 8.27 -2.57
N VAL A 17 -6.51 7.32 -1.85
CA VAL A 17 -6.11 7.07 -0.46
C VAL A 17 -4.72 6.44 -0.44
N GLY A 18 -3.88 6.90 0.48
CA GLY A 18 -2.56 6.33 0.70
C GLY A 18 -2.63 4.97 1.37
N ALA A 19 -1.62 4.16 1.12
CA ALA A 19 -1.43 2.88 1.78
C ALA A 19 0.04 2.70 2.09
N THR A 20 0.35 2.01 3.17
CA THR A 20 1.72 1.69 3.55
C THR A 20 1.88 0.20 3.68
N LEU A 21 2.82 -0.37 2.92
CA LEU A 21 3.22 -1.76 3.06
C LEU A 21 4.51 -1.81 3.88
N SER A 22 4.41 -2.33 5.09
CA SER A 22 5.57 -2.55 5.95
C SER A 22 6.16 -3.92 5.65
N VAL A 23 7.45 -3.97 5.35
CA VAL A 23 8.19 -5.21 5.07
C VAL A 23 9.40 -5.23 5.99
N GLY A 24 9.34 -6.01 7.06
CA GLY A 24 10.36 -5.97 8.09
C GLY A 24 10.45 -4.57 8.72
N SER A 25 11.62 -3.96 8.67
CA SER A 25 11.87 -2.60 9.20
C SER A 25 11.70 -1.50 8.15
N ASP A 26 11.43 -1.85 6.89
CA ASP A 26 11.17 -0.90 5.83
C ASP A 26 9.67 -0.69 5.63
N ALA A 27 9.31 0.47 5.08
CA ALA A 27 7.94 0.78 4.71
C ALA A 27 7.91 1.35 3.29
N TYR A 28 6.94 0.92 2.51
CA TYR A 28 6.75 1.36 1.12
C TYR A 28 5.40 2.05 0.96
N ALA A 29 5.43 3.24 0.39
CA ALA A 29 4.22 4.02 0.13
C ALA A 29 3.53 3.55 -1.15
N TYR A 30 2.21 3.48 -1.11
CA TYR A 30 1.36 3.20 -2.27
C TYR A 30 0.15 4.14 -2.26
N TYR A 31 -0.48 4.29 -3.41
CA TYR A 31 -1.77 4.97 -3.54
C TYR A 31 -2.78 4.06 -4.22
N VAL A 32 -4.04 4.18 -3.83
CA VAL A 32 -5.14 3.46 -4.47
C VAL A 32 -5.45 4.15 -5.79
N ALA A 33 -5.14 3.49 -6.90
CA ALA A 33 -5.35 4.00 -8.25
C ALA A 33 -6.64 3.51 -8.89
N GLU A 34 -7.11 2.32 -8.49
CA GLU A 34 -8.34 1.72 -9.02
C GLU A 34 -9.06 0.93 -7.94
N ILE A 35 -10.38 0.91 -8.04
CA ILE A 35 -11.22 -0.01 -7.25
C ILE A 35 -12.15 -0.70 -8.25
N LEU A 36 -11.98 -2.01 -8.41
CA LEU A 36 -12.73 -2.78 -9.40
C LEU A 36 -13.97 -3.44 -8.79
N PRO A 37 -15.00 -3.72 -9.60
CA PRO A 37 -16.25 -4.33 -9.09
C PRO A 37 -16.06 -5.69 -8.43
N ASN A 38 -15.03 -6.46 -8.82
CA ASN A 38 -14.76 -7.78 -8.26
C ASN A 38 -14.02 -7.72 -6.91
N GLY A 39 -13.87 -6.54 -6.32
CA GLY A 39 -13.17 -6.35 -5.05
C GLY A 39 -11.66 -6.22 -5.17
N VAL A 40 -11.13 -6.21 -6.38
CA VAL A 40 -9.71 -6.00 -6.62
C VAL A 40 -9.39 -4.50 -6.50
N ILE A 41 -8.31 -4.18 -5.82
CA ILE A 41 -7.81 -2.82 -5.64
C ILE A 41 -6.48 -2.70 -6.37
N GLY A 42 -6.38 -1.72 -7.25
CA GLY A 42 -5.14 -1.41 -7.95
C GLY A 42 -4.34 -0.35 -7.21
N LEU A 43 -3.07 -0.61 -7.01
CA LEU A 43 -2.15 0.29 -6.31
C LEU A 43 -1.00 0.68 -7.23
N TYR A 44 -0.46 1.88 -7.04
CA TYR A 44 0.82 2.25 -7.62
C TYR A 44 1.76 2.76 -6.51
N GLN A 45 3.05 2.57 -6.72
CA GLN A 45 4.07 3.05 -5.80
C GLN A 45 4.60 4.39 -6.32
N PRO A 46 4.40 5.50 -5.58
CA PRO A 46 4.97 6.78 -5.97
C PRO A 46 6.49 6.75 -5.84
N GLN A 47 7.17 7.61 -6.58
CA GLN A 47 8.61 7.76 -6.46
C GLN A 47 8.96 8.55 -5.20
N ALA A 48 9.11 7.85 -4.08
CA ALA A 48 9.57 8.44 -2.85
C ALA A 48 11.08 8.73 -2.94
N HIS A 49 11.51 9.80 -2.29
CA HIS A 49 12.92 10.19 -2.30
C HIS A 49 13.31 10.77 -0.93
N PHE A 50 14.61 10.72 -0.62
CA PHE A 50 15.12 11.34 0.59
C PHE A 50 15.14 12.86 0.45
N ASP A 51 15.04 13.54 1.59
CA ASP A 51 15.23 14.99 1.66
C ASP A 51 16.61 15.34 1.12
N ASP A 52 16.70 16.36 0.27
CA ASP A 52 17.96 16.83 -0.33
C ASP A 52 19.02 17.21 0.71
N LYS A 53 18.61 17.56 1.92
CA LYS A 53 19.51 17.95 2.99
C LYS A 53 20.27 16.77 3.60
N HIS A 54 19.68 15.56 3.58
CA HIS A 54 20.24 14.38 4.23
C HIS A 54 20.04 13.12 3.37
N PRO A 55 20.53 13.11 2.11
CA PRO A 55 20.24 12.02 1.18
C PRO A 55 20.89 10.68 1.55
N TRP A 56 21.90 10.69 2.42
CA TRP A 56 22.61 9.47 2.84
C TRP A 56 22.08 8.89 4.15
N GLU A 57 21.25 9.62 4.87
CA GLU A 57 20.63 9.12 6.09
C GLU A 57 19.39 8.28 5.75
N GLY A 58 19.27 7.12 6.34
CA GLY A 58 18.03 6.35 6.23
C GLY A 58 16.89 7.07 6.94
N GLY A 59 15.72 6.49 6.93
CA GLY A 59 14.56 7.01 7.61
C GLY A 59 13.42 7.34 6.66
N GLU A 60 12.59 8.30 7.03
CA GLU A 60 11.41 8.67 6.29
C GLU A 60 11.75 9.39 4.99
N GLN A 61 11.13 8.95 3.91
CA GLN A 61 11.28 9.55 2.59
C GLN A 61 10.11 10.49 2.30
N VAL A 62 10.35 11.48 1.44
CA VAL A 62 9.29 12.36 0.94
C VAL A 62 8.47 11.58 -0.07
N VAL A 63 7.16 11.52 0.13
CA VAL A 63 6.22 10.83 -0.75
C VAL A 63 5.46 11.87 -1.56
N PRO A 64 5.53 11.81 -2.91
CA PRO A 64 4.74 12.73 -3.74
C PRO A 64 3.24 12.55 -3.51
N ALA A 65 2.47 13.61 -3.78
CA ALA A 65 1.02 13.54 -3.70
C ALA A 65 0.45 12.58 -4.75
N PHE A 66 -0.78 12.11 -4.51
CA PHE A 66 -1.48 11.22 -5.42
C PHE A 66 -1.59 11.85 -6.83
N ASP A 67 -1.25 11.05 -7.84
CA ASP A 67 -1.35 11.42 -9.25
C ASP A 67 -2.36 10.50 -9.94
N PRO A 68 -3.53 11.01 -10.34
CA PRO A 68 -4.56 10.18 -10.96
C PRO A 68 -4.21 9.69 -12.37
N SER A 69 -3.14 10.21 -12.98
CA SER A 69 -2.69 9.76 -14.30
C SER A 69 -1.85 8.50 -14.25
N ILE A 70 -1.35 8.11 -13.08
CA ILE A 70 -0.49 6.94 -12.93
C ILE A 70 -1.35 5.68 -12.82
N LYS A 71 -1.01 4.68 -13.62
CA LYS A 71 -1.74 3.41 -13.65
C LYS A 71 -1.29 2.48 -12.53
N SER A 72 -2.19 1.55 -12.17
CA SER A 72 -1.90 0.53 -11.17
C SER A 72 -0.74 -0.37 -11.61
N GLU A 73 0.16 -0.65 -10.68
CA GLU A 73 1.30 -1.56 -10.86
C GLU A 73 1.07 -2.88 -10.15
N MET A 74 0.28 -2.87 -9.10
CA MET A 74 0.00 -4.04 -8.27
C MET A 74 -1.49 -4.11 -7.98
N PHE A 75 -2.06 -5.30 -8.06
CA PHE A 75 -3.45 -5.53 -7.71
C PHE A 75 -3.53 -6.40 -6.47
N ILE A 76 -4.41 -6.03 -5.56
CA ILE A 76 -4.62 -6.77 -4.32
C ILE A 76 -6.09 -7.07 -4.12
N LYS A 77 -6.37 -8.14 -3.39
CA LYS A 77 -7.73 -8.52 -3.00
C LYS A 77 -7.70 -9.15 -1.62
N ARG A 78 -8.69 -8.80 -0.80
CA ARG A 78 -8.84 -9.39 0.53
C ARG A 78 -9.63 -10.68 0.42
N ARG A 79 -9.06 -11.78 0.94
CA ARG A 79 -9.70 -13.10 0.98
C ARG A 79 -9.47 -13.72 2.35
N TYR A 80 -10.55 -14.14 3.00
CA TYR A 80 -10.48 -14.77 4.33
C TYR A 80 -9.68 -13.94 5.35
N GLY A 81 -9.90 -12.61 5.34
CA GLY A 81 -9.24 -11.70 6.27
C GLY A 81 -7.79 -11.40 5.95
N THR A 82 -7.25 -11.91 4.85
CA THR A 82 -5.86 -11.72 4.46
C THR A 82 -5.78 -11.03 3.10
N TRP A 83 -4.82 -10.14 2.93
CA TRP A 83 -4.54 -9.52 1.64
C TRP A 83 -3.72 -10.47 0.76
N TRP A 84 -4.10 -10.51 -0.52
CA TRP A 84 -3.42 -11.28 -1.54
C TRP A 84 -3.00 -10.36 -2.67
N ILE A 85 -1.82 -10.60 -3.23
CA ILE A 85 -1.47 -10.04 -4.54
C ILE A 85 -2.17 -10.91 -5.56
N VAL A 86 -2.90 -10.25 -6.47
CA VAL A 86 -3.73 -10.93 -7.46
C VAL A 86 -3.49 -10.31 -8.83
N GLU A 87 -3.96 -10.98 -9.87
CA GLU A 87 -4.06 -10.39 -11.19
C GLU A 87 -5.28 -9.45 -11.24
N LYS A 88 -5.34 -8.58 -12.23
CA LYS A 88 -6.47 -7.65 -12.39
C LYS A 88 -7.81 -8.36 -12.42
N CYS A 89 -7.86 -9.56 -12.98
CA CYS A 89 -9.07 -10.39 -13.02
C CYS A 89 -9.44 -11.02 -11.66
N GLY A 90 -8.55 -10.93 -10.67
CA GLY A 90 -8.75 -11.49 -9.34
C GLY A 90 -8.07 -12.83 -9.10
N SER A 91 -7.41 -13.41 -10.10
CA SER A 91 -6.69 -14.68 -9.92
C SER A 91 -5.55 -14.51 -8.93
N PRO A 92 -5.44 -15.38 -7.90
CA PRO A 92 -4.44 -15.21 -6.85
C PRO A 92 -3.03 -15.47 -7.38
N ILE A 93 -2.09 -14.60 -6.97
CA ILE A 93 -0.67 -14.76 -7.24
C ILE A 93 0.05 -15.24 -5.98
N ARG A 94 -0.05 -14.48 -4.89
CA ARG A 94 0.49 -14.90 -3.60
C ARG A 94 -0.19 -14.17 -2.45
N LYS A 95 -0.18 -14.80 -1.29
CA LYS A 95 -0.67 -14.20 -0.05
C LYS A 95 0.42 -13.33 0.58
N PHE A 96 0.05 -12.18 1.17
CA PHE A 96 0.95 -11.43 2.01
C PHE A 96 1.30 -12.26 3.26
N THR A 97 2.57 -12.28 3.59
CA THR A 97 3.05 -12.99 4.77
C THR A 97 2.84 -12.12 6.01
N SER A 98 1.86 -12.47 6.83
CA SER A 98 1.49 -11.70 8.01
C SER A 98 2.66 -11.45 8.98
N LYS A 99 3.69 -12.27 8.91
CA LYS A 99 4.88 -12.16 9.75
C LYS A 99 5.82 -11.03 9.31
N TRP A 100 5.90 -10.77 8.00
CA TRP A 100 6.86 -9.84 7.43
C TRP A 100 6.24 -8.67 6.69
N GLU A 101 5.02 -8.84 6.20
CA GLU A 101 4.33 -7.88 5.36
C GLU A 101 3.03 -7.43 6.01
N ARG A 102 2.86 -6.12 6.19
CA ARG A 102 1.63 -5.53 6.71
C ARG A 102 1.20 -4.38 5.83
N LEU A 103 -0.04 -4.42 5.39
CA LEU A 103 -0.62 -3.36 4.57
C LEU A 103 -1.64 -2.57 5.40
N ARG A 104 -1.47 -1.25 5.43
CA ARG A 104 -2.39 -0.34 6.12
C ARG A 104 -2.83 0.76 5.19
N PHE A 105 -4.12 1.07 5.23
CA PHE A 105 -4.68 2.18 4.46
C PHE A 105 -4.84 3.42 5.33
N GLY A 106 -4.76 4.58 4.69
CA GLY A 106 -4.90 5.88 5.30
C GLY A 106 -3.77 6.84 4.95
N ASN A 107 -2.53 6.45 5.19
CA ASN A 107 -1.36 7.27 4.89
C ASN A 107 -0.37 6.51 4.03
N ALA A 108 0.23 7.21 3.07
CA ALA A 108 1.32 6.68 2.27
C ALA A 108 2.64 7.10 2.91
N VAL A 109 3.33 6.16 3.53
CA VAL A 109 4.60 6.39 4.20
C VAL A 109 5.69 5.53 3.56
N SER A 110 6.82 6.14 3.26
CA SER A 110 8.00 5.44 2.79
C SER A 110 9.13 5.63 3.78
N TYR A 111 9.72 4.54 4.23
CA TYR A 111 10.75 4.53 5.25
C TYR A 111 11.80 3.47 4.93
N LYS A 112 13.07 3.87 4.99
CA LYS A 112 14.21 2.96 4.83
C LYS A 112 14.93 2.82 6.17
N ASP A 113 15.18 1.56 6.56
CA ASP A 113 15.93 1.28 7.77
C ASP A 113 17.36 1.81 7.64
N PRO A 114 17.78 2.74 8.51
CA PRO A 114 19.13 3.32 8.43
C PRO A 114 20.25 2.38 8.85
N SER A 115 19.93 1.18 9.30
CA SER A 115 20.96 0.23 9.76
C SER A 115 21.68 -0.50 8.62
N PHE A 116 21.39 -0.17 7.39
CA PHE A 116 22.10 -0.73 6.23
C PHE A 116 23.24 0.13 5.79
#